data_2a28ca2757f304022cdfeace347df521
#
_entry.id   2a28ca2757f304022cdfeace347df521
#
_cell.length_a   1.000
_cell.length_b   1.000
_cell.length_c   1.000
_cell.angle_alpha   90.00
_cell.angle_beta   90.00
_cell.angle_gamma   90.00
#
_symmetry.space_group_name_H-M   'P 1'
#
loop_
_entity.id
_entity.type
_entity.pdbx_description
1 polymer ?
#
loop_
_entity_poly.entity_id
_entity_poly.type
_entity_poly.pdbx_seq_one_letter_code
_entity_poly.pdbx_strand_id
1 'polypeptide(L)'
;MNKSMVKPGKVLFQKELGNAKSSLYWFSGIFVMGLMIWLNVFAPIENIKSLVISSPEMARFMAKIWQQTYALIQPLSVFLLIWIFLSTEVFITEKTDGRLEMLLTTPLKLKEIWKSKRRALLTLIFSVVLVLNALIFYLQNKIWVTQMGISAANQPATLTLAFLAAPLLAYSFGSLIGLLSFLVSNPAVLQSITFFIVFAIGFGGNYLVSDLVEHSSTDLVTWPVVGAYFSAAVIVWIVTWFLSRKLDKDYVISRTA
;
A
#
# COMPACT_ATOMS: atom_id res chain seq x y z
N MET A 1 3.06 -44.64 8.57
CA MET A 1 3.64 -43.27 8.56
C MET A 1 2.77 -42.39 7.64
N ASN A 2 1.89 -41.58 8.22
CA ASN A 2 1.01 -40.69 7.47
C ASN A 2 1.82 -39.44 7.08
N LYS A 3 2.44 -39.44 5.90
CA LYS A 3 3.01 -38.23 5.31
C LYS A 3 1.80 -37.30 5.01
N SER A 4 1.52 -36.37 5.90
CA SER A 4 0.58 -35.28 5.62
C SER A 4 1.04 -34.61 4.31
N MET A 5 0.35 -34.87 3.21
CA MET A 5 0.62 -34.24 1.92
C MET A 5 0.50 -32.73 2.11
N VAL A 6 1.65 -32.06 2.16
CA VAL A 6 1.69 -30.59 2.28
C VAL A 6 0.98 -30.04 1.05
N LYS A 7 -0.07 -29.24 1.26
CA LYS A 7 -0.84 -28.63 0.16
C LYS A 7 0.10 -27.84 -0.75
N PRO A 8 0.15 -28.13 -2.07
CA PRO A 8 1.11 -27.49 -3.01
C PRO A 8 1.10 -25.96 -2.96
N GLY A 9 -0.07 -25.36 -2.77
CA GLY A 9 -0.19 -23.91 -2.61
C GLY A 9 0.49 -23.34 -1.37
N LYS A 10 0.66 -24.13 -0.28
CA LYS A 10 1.40 -23.70 0.91
C LYS A 10 2.91 -23.65 0.65
N VAL A 11 3.42 -24.63 -0.10
CA VAL A 11 4.84 -24.67 -0.50
C VAL A 11 5.16 -23.49 -1.40
N LEU A 12 4.31 -23.23 -2.39
CA LEU A 12 4.48 -22.07 -3.28
C LEU A 12 4.44 -20.76 -2.50
N PHE A 13 3.49 -20.59 -1.57
CA PHE A 13 3.43 -19.42 -0.70
C PHE A 13 4.72 -19.20 0.09
N GLN A 14 5.29 -20.26 0.69
CA GLN A 14 6.54 -20.16 1.47
C GLN A 14 7.73 -19.81 0.58
N LYS A 15 7.81 -20.39 -0.62
CA LYS A 15 8.83 -20.08 -1.61
C LYS A 15 8.76 -18.61 -2.03
N GLU A 16 7.58 -18.12 -2.41
CA GLU A 16 7.38 -16.74 -2.83
C GLU A 16 7.68 -15.73 -1.71
N LEU A 17 7.30 -16.07 -0.47
CA LEU A 17 7.64 -15.23 0.68
C LEU A 17 9.16 -15.19 0.92
N GLY A 18 9.86 -16.30 0.72
CA GLY A 18 11.33 -16.37 0.79
C GLY A 18 11.99 -15.51 -0.29
N ASN A 19 11.55 -15.65 -1.54
CA ASN A 19 12.05 -14.87 -2.68
C ASN A 19 11.82 -13.36 -2.46
N ALA A 20 10.63 -12.97 -2.05
CA ALA A 20 10.32 -11.56 -1.79
C ALA A 20 11.18 -10.98 -0.66
N LYS A 21 11.53 -11.76 0.36
CA LYS A 21 12.41 -11.31 1.46
C LYS A 21 13.87 -11.16 1.04
N SER A 22 14.35 -11.95 0.09
CA SER A 22 15.74 -11.91 -0.42
C SER A 22 15.93 -10.94 -1.58
N SER A 23 14.86 -10.28 -2.03
CA SER A 23 14.89 -9.37 -3.16
C SER A 23 15.73 -8.12 -2.89
N LEU A 24 16.52 -7.74 -3.90
CA LEU A 24 17.31 -6.48 -3.88
C LEU A 24 16.42 -5.23 -3.77
N TYR A 25 15.14 -5.33 -4.14
CA TYR A 25 14.17 -4.24 -4.05
C TYR A 25 13.85 -3.80 -2.62
N TRP A 26 14.29 -4.56 -1.59
CA TRP A 26 14.22 -4.11 -0.20
C TRP A 26 15.02 -2.84 0.06
N PHE A 27 16.15 -2.63 -0.64
CA PHE A 27 16.92 -1.39 -0.48
C PHE A 27 16.12 -0.16 -0.93
N SER A 28 15.41 -0.26 -2.05
CA SER A 28 14.50 0.81 -2.47
C SER A 28 13.34 1.01 -1.49
N GLY A 29 12.80 -0.08 -0.93
CA GLY A 29 11.78 -0.03 0.12
C GLY A 29 12.26 0.66 1.40
N ILE A 30 13.47 0.34 1.87
CA ILE A 30 14.10 0.98 3.05
C ILE A 30 14.32 2.47 2.79
N PHE A 31 14.79 2.83 1.59
CA PHE A 31 14.96 4.24 1.19
C PHE A 31 13.63 4.99 1.20
N VAL A 32 12.59 4.42 0.61
CA VAL A 32 11.23 4.99 0.63
C VAL A 32 10.72 5.15 2.06
N MET A 33 10.91 4.15 2.92
CA MET A 33 10.52 4.23 4.33
C MET A 33 11.25 5.36 5.06
N GLY A 34 12.57 5.48 4.88
CA GLY A 34 13.37 6.55 5.46
C GLY A 34 12.91 7.93 5.00
N LEU A 35 12.67 8.08 3.70
CA LEU A 35 12.14 9.31 3.12
C LEU A 35 10.74 9.66 3.68
N MET A 36 9.86 8.67 3.84
CA MET A 36 8.52 8.88 4.41
C MET A 36 8.59 9.30 5.88
N ILE A 37 9.48 8.72 6.68
CA ILE A 37 9.70 9.15 8.06
C ILE A 37 10.20 10.59 8.07
N TRP A 38 11.19 10.91 7.24
CA TRP A 38 11.74 12.26 7.17
C TRP A 38 10.67 13.30 6.78
N LEU A 39 9.93 13.06 5.70
CA LEU A 39 8.90 13.97 5.20
C LEU A 39 7.73 14.16 6.18
N ASN A 40 7.33 13.12 6.91
CA ASN A 40 6.13 13.20 7.75
C ASN A 40 6.41 13.49 9.23
N VAL A 41 7.64 13.29 9.70
CA VAL A 41 8.00 13.52 11.10
C VAL A 41 8.87 14.76 11.25
N PHE A 42 9.93 14.89 10.44
CA PHE A 42 10.94 15.93 10.61
C PHE A 42 10.68 17.19 9.79
N ALA A 43 10.30 17.05 8.52
CA ALA A 43 10.08 18.20 7.64
C ALA A 43 9.06 19.22 8.16
N PRO A 44 7.93 18.83 8.80
CA PRO A 44 6.97 19.79 9.31
C PRO A 44 7.40 20.53 10.58
N ILE A 45 8.46 20.09 11.27
CA ILE A 45 8.87 20.60 12.59
C ILE A 45 9.15 22.10 12.55
N GLU A 46 9.93 22.57 11.57
CA GLU A 46 10.32 23.98 11.51
C GLU A 46 9.12 24.88 11.27
N ASN A 47 8.24 24.49 10.37
CA ASN A 47 7.00 25.24 10.09
C ASN A 47 6.07 25.30 11.31
N ILE A 48 5.92 24.20 12.03
CA ILE A 48 5.07 24.15 13.22
C ILE A 48 5.74 24.88 14.38
N LYS A 49 7.07 24.82 14.56
CA LYS A 49 7.81 25.56 15.60
C LYS A 49 7.61 27.07 15.49
N SER A 50 7.66 27.62 14.30
CA SER A 50 7.43 29.07 14.10
C SER A 50 6.02 29.49 14.54
N LEU A 51 5.03 28.60 14.33
CA LEU A 51 3.64 28.82 14.76
C LEU A 51 3.45 28.65 16.27
N VAL A 52 4.22 27.78 16.94
CA VAL A 52 4.13 27.62 18.41
C VAL A 52 4.38 28.94 19.15
N ILE A 53 5.34 29.72 18.64
CA ILE A 53 5.72 31.01 19.24
C ILE A 53 4.63 32.07 19.00
N SER A 54 4.05 32.10 17.80
CA SER A 54 3.07 33.14 17.40
C SER A 54 1.63 32.78 17.80
N SER A 55 1.23 31.51 17.70
CA SER A 55 -0.11 31.04 17.98
C SER A 55 -0.12 29.54 18.32
N PRO A 56 -0.08 29.19 19.63
CA PRO A 56 -0.07 27.75 20.04
C PRO A 56 -1.31 26.97 19.57
N GLU A 57 -2.44 27.62 19.41
CA GLU A 57 -3.66 26.97 18.93
C GLU A 57 -3.55 26.61 17.44
N MET A 58 -3.02 27.54 16.63
CA MET A 58 -2.77 27.31 15.23
C MET A 58 -1.72 26.20 15.03
N ALA A 59 -0.69 26.15 15.86
CA ALA A 59 0.32 25.09 15.81
C ALA A 59 -0.30 23.71 16.08
N ARG A 60 -1.20 23.60 17.08
CA ARG A 60 -1.94 22.35 17.37
C ARG A 60 -2.85 21.94 16.20
N PHE A 61 -3.55 22.91 15.63
CA PHE A 61 -4.39 22.69 14.46
C PHE A 61 -3.57 22.17 13.28
N MET A 62 -2.44 22.81 12.95
CA MET A 62 -1.56 22.39 11.85
C MET A 62 -0.95 21.00 12.10
N ALA A 63 -0.53 20.68 13.31
CA ALA A 63 -0.05 19.35 13.66
C ALA A 63 -1.12 18.27 13.44
N LYS A 64 -2.36 18.55 13.84
CA LYS A 64 -3.51 17.67 13.63
C LYS A 64 -3.80 17.46 12.14
N ILE A 65 -3.86 18.55 11.37
CA ILE A 65 -4.07 18.48 9.92
C ILE A 65 -2.98 17.67 9.23
N TRP A 66 -1.72 17.89 9.60
CA TRP A 66 -0.60 17.12 9.04
C TRP A 66 -0.74 15.61 9.29
N GLN A 67 -1.14 15.24 10.51
CA GLN A 67 -1.37 13.83 10.85
C GLN A 67 -2.56 13.24 10.08
N GLN A 68 -3.62 14.00 9.88
CA GLN A 68 -4.78 13.58 9.10
C GLN A 68 -4.45 13.44 7.61
N THR A 69 -3.67 14.37 7.05
CA THR A 69 -3.16 14.31 5.67
C THR A 69 -2.31 13.06 5.46
N TYR A 70 -1.42 12.77 6.42
CA TYR A 70 -0.66 11.53 6.39
C TYR A 70 -1.58 10.31 6.33
N ALA A 71 -2.57 10.23 7.21
CA ALA A 71 -3.49 9.09 7.29
C ALA A 71 -4.32 8.89 6.02
N LEU A 72 -4.70 9.98 5.34
CA LEU A 72 -5.46 9.95 4.09
C LEU A 72 -4.65 9.38 2.92
N ILE A 73 -3.42 9.85 2.73
CA ILE A 73 -2.70 9.67 1.47
C ILE A 73 -1.59 8.64 1.58
N GLN A 74 -0.77 8.75 2.62
CA GLN A 74 0.51 8.07 2.66
C GLN A 74 0.43 6.54 2.82
N PRO A 75 -0.45 5.95 3.66
CA PRO A 75 -0.53 4.50 3.78
C PRO A 75 -0.90 3.82 2.47
N LEU A 76 -1.78 4.43 1.67
CA LEU A 76 -2.17 3.93 0.34
C LEU A 76 -1.02 4.07 -0.65
N SER A 77 -0.40 5.26 -0.73
CA SER A 77 0.70 5.54 -1.68
C SER A 77 1.93 4.68 -1.40
N VAL A 78 2.35 4.57 -0.14
CA VAL A 78 3.50 3.74 0.26
C VAL A 78 3.25 2.26 -0.04
N PHE A 79 2.06 1.77 0.27
CA PHE A 79 1.70 0.39 -0.03
C PHE A 79 1.81 0.10 -1.53
N LEU A 80 1.23 0.96 -2.36
CA LEU A 80 1.24 0.78 -3.81
C LEU A 80 2.65 0.96 -4.40
N LEU A 81 3.47 1.86 -3.87
CA LEU A 81 4.88 1.99 -4.26
C LEU A 81 5.66 0.70 -3.99
N ILE A 82 5.59 0.18 -2.76
CA ILE A 82 6.26 -1.08 -2.43
C ILE A 82 5.71 -2.22 -3.29
N TRP A 83 4.38 -2.23 -3.53
CA TRP A 83 3.75 -3.19 -4.42
C TRP A 83 4.34 -3.16 -5.83
N ILE A 84 4.52 -1.98 -6.44
CA ILE A 84 5.10 -1.84 -7.79
C ILE A 84 6.47 -2.50 -7.85
N PHE A 85 7.35 -2.19 -6.89
CA PHE A 85 8.71 -2.75 -6.88
C PHE A 85 8.71 -4.27 -6.72
N LEU A 86 8.01 -4.80 -5.73
CA LEU A 86 8.00 -6.24 -5.47
C LEU A 86 7.19 -7.04 -6.50
N SER A 87 6.11 -6.47 -7.05
CA SER A 87 5.31 -7.15 -8.07
C SER A 87 6.04 -7.29 -9.40
N THR A 88 6.98 -6.38 -9.72
CA THR A 88 7.82 -6.47 -10.91
C THR A 88 8.55 -7.80 -10.95
N GLU A 89 9.24 -8.16 -9.86
CA GLU A 89 9.98 -9.41 -9.78
C GLU A 89 9.07 -10.65 -9.82
N VAL A 90 7.98 -10.62 -9.08
CA VAL A 90 7.13 -11.80 -8.87
C VAL A 90 6.17 -12.06 -10.03
N PHE A 91 5.71 -11.03 -10.74
CA PHE A 91 4.72 -11.19 -11.81
C PHE A 91 5.28 -10.88 -13.19
N ILE A 92 6.10 -9.81 -13.32
CA ILE A 92 6.57 -9.35 -14.64
C ILE A 92 7.77 -10.16 -15.07
N THR A 93 8.82 -10.24 -14.26
CA THR A 93 10.05 -10.97 -14.58
C THR A 93 9.76 -12.44 -14.82
N GLU A 94 8.91 -13.08 -14.03
CA GLU A 94 8.56 -14.49 -14.25
C GLU A 94 7.80 -14.70 -15.57
N LYS A 95 7.00 -13.74 -15.98
CA LYS A 95 6.29 -13.83 -17.27
C LYS A 95 7.23 -13.63 -18.44
N THR A 96 8.15 -12.66 -18.34
CA THR A 96 9.14 -12.38 -19.42
C THR A 96 10.21 -13.46 -19.54
N ASP A 97 10.60 -14.10 -18.43
CA ASP A 97 11.60 -15.18 -18.40
C ASP A 97 11.03 -16.57 -18.74
N GLY A 98 9.75 -16.67 -19.09
CA GLY A 98 9.10 -17.96 -19.34
C GLY A 98 8.89 -18.84 -18.12
N ARG A 99 9.25 -18.38 -16.91
CA ARG A 99 9.09 -19.14 -15.66
C ARG A 99 7.61 -19.39 -15.32
N LEU A 100 6.72 -18.48 -15.75
CA LEU A 100 5.29 -18.67 -15.60
C LEU A 100 4.81 -19.87 -16.41
N GLU A 101 5.33 -20.08 -17.61
CA GLU A 101 5.00 -21.23 -18.45
C GLU A 101 5.39 -22.55 -17.78
N MET A 102 6.58 -22.60 -17.17
CA MET A 102 6.99 -23.77 -16.38
C MET A 102 6.05 -24.02 -15.19
N LEU A 103 5.54 -22.98 -14.54
CA LEU A 103 4.54 -23.14 -13.48
C LEU A 103 3.20 -23.67 -14.03
N LEU A 104 2.84 -23.33 -15.26
CA LEU A 104 1.62 -23.80 -15.91
C LEU A 104 1.68 -25.28 -16.30
N THR A 105 2.89 -25.86 -16.46
CA THR A 105 3.06 -27.32 -16.66
C THR A 105 2.83 -28.12 -15.37
N THR A 106 2.82 -27.47 -14.22
CA THR A 106 2.51 -28.13 -12.95
C THR A 106 1.01 -28.46 -12.84
N PRO A 107 0.60 -29.41 -11.98
CA PRO A 107 -0.83 -29.72 -11.77
C PRO A 107 -1.61 -28.63 -11.05
N LEU A 108 -0.97 -27.51 -10.70
CA LEU A 108 -1.62 -26.37 -10.04
C LEU A 108 -2.52 -25.60 -11.02
N LYS A 109 -3.69 -25.21 -10.53
CA LYS A 109 -4.56 -24.28 -11.27
C LYS A 109 -3.97 -22.87 -11.25
N LEU A 110 -4.06 -22.15 -12.36
CA LEU A 110 -3.57 -20.77 -12.47
C LEU A 110 -4.10 -19.87 -11.33
N LYS A 111 -5.36 -20.07 -10.97
CA LYS A 111 -5.99 -19.36 -9.83
C LYS A 111 -5.32 -19.66 -8.48
N GLU A 112 -4.78 -20.84 -8.28
CA GLU A 112 -4.05 -21.20 -7.06
C GLU A 112 -2.67 -20.56 -7.03
N ILE A 113 -1.98 -20.54 -8.19
CA ILE A 113 -0.70 -19.84 -8.37
C ILE A 113 -0.87 -18.37 -8.05
N TRP A 114 -1.84 -17.69 -8.68
CA TRP A 114 -2.14 -16.28 -8.42
C TRP A 114 -2.46 -16.02 -6.94
N LYS A 115 -3.34 -16.82 -6.33
CA LYS A 115 -3.69 -16.65 -4.91
C LYS A 115 -2.48 -16.79 -3.99
N SER A 116 -1.58 -17.74 -4.26
CA SER A 116 -0.40 -17.97 -3.42
C SER A 116 0.59 -16.81 -3.53
N LYS A 117 0.89 -16.34 -4.75
CA LYS A 117 1.76 -15.19 -5.02
C LYS A 117 1.19 -13.92 -4.40
N ARG A 118 -0.09 -13.63 -4.69
CA ARG A 118 -0.79 -12.48 -4.13
C ARG A 118 -0.72 -12.46 -2.60
N ARG A 119 -1.04 -13.58 -1.94
CA ARG A 119 -1.03 -13.65 -0.48
C ARG A 119 0.38 -13.42 0.09
N ALA A 120 1.40 -14.00 -0.50
CA ALA A 120 2.77 -13.84 -0.04
C ALA A 120 3.20 -12.36 -0.06
N LEU A 121 3.04 -11.70 -1.21
CA LEU A 121 3.40 -10.30 -1.38
C LEU A 121 2.58 -9.37 -0.50
N LEU A 122 1.24 -9.49 -0.59
CA LEU A 122 0.36 -8.56 0.12
C LEU A 122 0.48 -8.70 1.63
N THR A 123 0.68 -9.90 2.17
CA THR A 123 0.92 -10.08 3.61
C THR A 123 2.20 -9.39 4.03
N LEU A 124 3.27 -9.52 3.24
CA LEU A 124 4.55 -8.89 3.53
C LEU A 124 4.43 -7.36 3.51
N ILE A 125 3.88 -6.80 2.42
CA ILE A 125 3.71 -5.35 2.25
C ILE A 125 2.79 -4.78 3.34
N PHE A 126 1.68 -5.45 3.62
CA PHE A 126 0.73 -5.04 4.66
C PHE A 126 1.41 -4.95 6.03
N SER A 127 2.22 -5.95 6.38
CA SER A 127 2.97 -5.95 7.64
C SER A 127 3.96 -4.78 7.71
N VAL A 128 4.69 -4.52 6.63
CA VAL A 128 5.65 -3.41 6.55
C VAL A 128 4.95 -2.06 6.70
N VAL A 129 3.85 -1.86 5.99
CA VAL A 129 3.09 -0.58 6.05
C VAL A 129 2.50 -0.36 7.43
N LEU A 130 1.97 -1.40 8.10
CA LEU A 130 1.48 -1.27 9.47
C LEU A 130 2.58 -0.88 10.46
N VAL A 131 3.76 -1.50 10.35
CA VAL A 131 4.91 -1.15 11.20
C VAL A 131 5.36 0.28 10.94
N LEU A 132 5.44 0.69 9.66
CA LEU A 132 5.81 2.05 9.28
C LEU A 132 4.81 3.08 9.81
N ASN A 133 3.50 2.82 9.66
CA ASN A 133 2.46 3.70 10.21
C ASN A 133 2.60 3.84 11.72
N ALA A 134 2.78 2.72 12.44
CA ALA A 134 2.96 2.73 13.90
C ALA A 134 4.18 3.55 14.30
N LEU A 135 5.30 3.38 13.58
CA LEU A 135 6.53 4.12 13.83
C LEU A 135 6.35 5.62 13.58
N ILE A 136 5.72 6.02 12.47
CA ILE A 136 5.49 7.44 12.14
C ILE A 136 4.58 8.09 13.19
N PHE A 137 3.44 7.48 13.53
CA PHE A 137 2.54 8.01 14.57
C PHE A 137 3.24 8.11 15.95
N TYR A 138 4.03 7.11 16.31
CA TYR A 138 4.82 7.13 17.54
C TYR A 138 5.85 8.26 17.53
N LEU A 139 6.62 8.40 16.44
CA LEU A 139 7.64 9.44 16.32
C LEU A 139 7.04 10.84 16.26
N GLN A 140 5.94 11.04 15.53
CA GLN A 140 5.19 12.31 15.52
C GLN A 140 4.81 12.70 16.94
N ASN A 141 4.16 11.82 17.67
CA ASN A 141 3.74 12.13 19.05
C ASN A 141 4.94 12.41 19.96
N LYS A 142 5.97 11.54 19.93
CA LYS A 142 7.15 11.70 20.80
C LYS A 142 7.95 12.95 20.50
N ILE A 143 8.31 13.17 19.23
CA ILE A 143 9.19 14.27 18.82
C ILE A 143 8.45 15.61 18.92
N TRP A 144 7.18 15.68 18.50
CA TRP A 144 6.41 16.90 18.54
C TRP A 144 6.11 17.34 19.98
N VAL A 145 5.79 16.39 20.89
CA VAL A 145 5.65 16.69 22.32
C VAL A 145 6.98 17.20 22.91
N THR A 146 8.08 16.52 22.61
CA THR A 146 9.40 16.87 23.20
C THR A 146 9.92 18.21 22.67
N GLN A 147 9.74 18.49 21.36
CA GLN A 147 10.33 19.67 20.73
C GLN A 147 9.40 20.89 20.72
N MET A 148 8.09 20.69 20.75
CA MET A 148 7.11 21.75 20.56
C MET A 148 6.06 21.83 21.68
N GLY A 149 6.05 20.87 22.60
CA GLY A 149 5.03 20.79 23.65
C GLY A 149 3.61 20.49 23.11
N ILE A 150 3.51 20.02 21.85
CA ILE A 150 2.24 19.77 21.19
C ILE A 150 2.02 18.26 21.09
N SER A 151 0.90 17.78 21.65
CA SER A 151 0.40 16.42 21.36
C SER A 151 -0.54 16.50 20.17
N ALA A 152 -0.23 15.80 19.09
CA ALA A 152 -1.22 15.53 18.05
C ALA A 152 -2.24 14.56 18.66
N ALA A 153 -3.46 15.05 18.89
CA ALA A 153 -4.53 14.20 19.42
C ALA A 153 -4.84 13.10 18.39
N ASN A 154 -4.50 11.85 18.73
CA ASN A 154 -4.80 10.68 17.90
C ASN A 154 -6.31 10.47 17.85
N GLN A 155 -6.98 11.04 16.85
CA GLN A 155 -8.40 10.84 16.67
C GLN A 155 -8.70 9.39 16.24
N PRO A 156 -9.73 8.74 16.82
CA PRO A 156 -10.09 7.36 16.46
C PRO A 156 -10.34 7.16 14.95
N ALA A 157 -10.97 8.13 14.29
CA ALA A 157 -11.20 8.09 12.85
C ALA A 157 -9.88 8.08 12.06
N THR A 158 -8.90 8.95 12.44
CA THR A 158 -7.58 9.03 11.82
C THR A 158 -6.79 7.73 11.99
N LEU A 159 -6.80 7.15 13.19
CA LEU A 159 -6.16 5.87 13.45
C LEU A 159 -6.82 4.73 12.66
N THR A 160 -8.15 4.69 12.63
CA THR A 160 -8.89 3.68 11.85
C THR A 160 -8.59 3.79 10.36
N LEU A 161 -8.49 5.02 9.85
CA LEU A 161 -8.11 5.26 8.47
C LEU A 161 -6.68 4.75 8.18
N ALA A 162 -5.69 5.17 8.99
CA ALA A 162 -4.28 4.86 8.76
C ALA A 162 -3.95 3.36 8.92
N PHE A 163 -4.57 2.68 9.89
CA PHE A 163 -4.22 1.31 10.24
C PHE A 163 -5.14 0.24 9.64
N LEU A 164 -6.35 0.60 9.23
CA LEU A 164 -7.32 -0.36 8.70
C LEU A 164 -7.82 0.02 7.31
N ALA A 165 -8.49 1.16 7.15
CA ALA A 165 -9.23 1.45 5.93
C ALA A 165 -8.31 1.68 4.72
N ALA A 166 -7.27 2.52 4.84
CA ALA A 166 -6.33 2.79 3.75
C ALA A 166 -5.46 1.57 3.40
N PRO A 167 -4.88 0.80 4.35
CA PRO A 167 -4.19 -0.45 4.03
C PRO A 167 -5.09 -1.51 3.41
N LEU A 168 -6.37 -1.64 3.81
CA LEU A 168 -7.31 -2.57 3.19
C LEU A 168 -7.66 -2.16 1.76
N LEU A 169 -7.86 -0.87 1.50
CA LEU A 169 -8.06 -0.35 0.15
C LEU A 169 -6.84 -0.64 -0.72
N ALA A 170 -5.65 -0.36 -0.22
CA ALA A 170 -4.39 -0.64 -0.90
C ALA A 170 -4.19 -2.15 -1.19
N TYR A 171 -4.54 -3.01 -0.22
CA TYR A 171 -4.56 -4.46 -0.40
C TYR A 171 -5.51 -4.90 -1.53
N SER A 172 -6.69 -4.29 -1.60
CA SER A 172 -7.67 -4.57 -2.65
C SER A 172 -7.16 -4.14 -4.02
N PHE A 173 -6.57 -2.95 -4.14
CA PHE A 173 -5.92 -2.47 -5.36
C PHE A 173 -4.73 -3.34 -5.78
N GLY A 174 -3.82 -3.67 -4.86
CA GLY A 174 -2.71 -4.58 -5.14
C GLY A 174 -3.19 -5.95 -5.63
N SER A 175 -4.30 -6.47 -5.07
CA SER A 175 -4.93 -7.70 -5.55
C SER A 175 -5.44 -7.58 -6.98
N LEU A 176 -6.07 -6.47 -7.32
CA LEU A 176 -6.58 -6.19 -8.68
C LEU A 176 -5.43 -6.06 -9.68
N ILE A 177 -4.41 -5.25 -9.36
CA ILE A 177 -3.25 -5.04 -10.23
C ILE A 177 -2.51 -6.36 -10.46
N GLY A 178 -2.28 -7.15 -9.41
CA GLY A 178 -1.67 -8.47 -9.54
C GLY A 178 -2.50 -9.44 -10.38
N LEU A 179 -3.83 -9.35 -10.38
CA LEU A 179 -4.70 -10.11 -11.25
C LEU A 179 -4.56 -9.66 -12.71
N LEU A 180 -4.59 -8.35 -12.93
CA LEU A 180 -4.47 -7.76 -14.26
C LEU A 180 -3.10 -8.08 -14.91
N SER A 181 -2.03 -8.24 -14.10
CA SER A 181 -0.71 -8.64 -14.59
C SER A 181 -0.72 -10.02 -15.28
N PHE A 182 -1.63 -10.92 -14.90
CA PHE A 182 -1.83 -12.19 -15.61
C PHE A 182 -2.68 -12.05 -16.86
N LEU A 183 -3.65 -11.13 -16.86
CA LEU A 183 -4.63 -10.97 -17.94
C LEU A 183 -4.12 -10.10 -19.10
N VAL A 184 -3.19 -9.19 -18.84
CA VAL A 184 -2.66 -8.26 -19.84
C VAL A 184 -1.45 -8.87 -20.56
N SER A 185 -1.36 -8.68 -21.88
CA SER A 185 -0.25 -9.18 -22.70
C SER A 185 1.09 -8.54 -22.33
N ASN A 186 1.10 -7.23 -22.07
CA ASN A 186 2.29 -6.49 -21.67
C ASN A 186 2.16 -5.97 -20.22
N PRO A 187 2.69 -6.70 -19.22
CA PRO A 187 2.60 -6.29 -17.84
C PRO A 187 3.42 -5.02 -17.51
N ALA A 188 4.41 -4.63 -18.31
CA ALA A 188 5.17 -3.40 -18.09
C ALA A 188 4.30 -2.15 -18.27
N VAL A 189 3.34 -2.16 -19.20
CA VAL A 189 2.37 -1.07 -19.38
C VAL A 189 1.53 -0.90 -18.11
N LEU A 190 1.09 -2.00 -17.51
CA LEU A 190 0.32 -1.97 -16.27
C LEU A 190 1.13 -1.37 -15.11
N GLN A 191 2.42 -1.68 -15.03
CA GLN A 191 3.32 -1.10 -14.03
C GLN A 191 3.43 0.42 -14.19
N SER A 192 3.61 0.90 -15.43
CA SER A 192 3.66 2.34 -15.73
C SER A 192 2.35 3.03 -15.33
N ILE A 193 1.21 2.46 -15.68
CA ILE A 193 -0.12 2.99 -15.29
C ILE A 193 -0.23 3.03 -13.75
N THR A 194 0.19 1.97 -13.06
CA THR A 194 0.13 1.93 -11.59
C THR A 194 1.02 3.00 -10.98
N PHE A 195 2.22 3.21 -11.53
CA PHE A 195 3.12 4.28 -11.09
C PHE A 195 2.46 5.66 -11.23
N PHE A 196 1.85 5.95 -12.36
CA PHE A 196 1.12 7.21 -12.56
C PHE A 196 -0.05 7.39 -11.59
N ILE A 197 -0.80 6.33 -11.29
CA ILE A 197 -1.89 6.37 -10.31
C ILE A 197 -1.33 6.72 -8.92
N VAL A 198 -0.23 6.06 -8.50
CA VAL A 198 0.40 6.33 -7.19
C VAL A 198 0.90 7.77 -7.12
N PHE A 199 1.53 8.24 -8.19
CA PHE A 199 2.01 9.60 -8.29
C PHE A 199 0.85 10.62 -8.22
N ALA A 200 -0.23 10.37 -8.94
CA ALA A 200 -1.43 11.21 -8.91
C ALA A 200 -2.08 11.23 -7.51
N ILE A 201 -2.16 10.10 -6.82
CA ILE A 201 -2.67 10.02 -5.45
C ILE A 201 -1.73 10.77 -4.49
N GLY A 202 -0.42 10.55 -4.59
CA GLY A 202 0.56 11.17 -3.70
C GLY A 202 0.65 12.68 -3.86
N PHE A 203 0.79 13.17 -5.08
CA PHE A 203 0.93 14.60 -5.36
C PHE A 203 -0.41 15.32 -5.47
N GLY A 204 -1.35 14.76 -6.24
CA GLY A 204 -2.68 15.34 -6.41
C GLY A 204 -3.47 15.34 -5.11
N GLY A 205 -3.35 14.27 -4.31
CA GLY A 205 -3.98 14.19 -3.00
C GLY A 205 -3.48 15.26 -2.04
N ASN A 206 -2.15 15.50 -1.99
CA ASN A 206 -1.59 16.56 -1.16
C ASN A 206 -2.06 17.96 -1.60
N TYR A 207 -2.17 18.20 -2.91
CA TYR A 207 -2.69 19.47 -3.44
C TYR A 207 -4.16 19.69 -3.05
N LEU A 208 -5.01 18.68 -3.23
CA LEU A 208 -6.42 18.73 -2.84
C LEU A 208 -6.60 18.96 -1.33
N VAL A 209 -5.76 18.31 -0.51
CA VAL A 209 -5.80 18.51 0.94
C VAL A 209 -5.37 19.93 1.31
N SER A 210 -4.35 20.49 0.66
CA SER A 210 -3.90 21.86 0.88
C SER A 210 -5.04 22.86 0.61
N ASP A 211 -5.73 22.71 -0.52
CA ASP A 211 -6.87 23.55 -0.90
C ASP A 211 -8.04 23.42 0.10
N LEU A 212 -8.34 22.19 0.54
CA LEU A 212 -9.37 21.96 1.56
C LEU A 212 -9.03 22.60 2.90
N VAL A 213 -7.76 22.59 3.30
CA VAL A 213 -7.30 23.21 4.56
C VAL A 213 -7.42 24.72 4.53
N GLU A 214 -7.13 25.34 3.40
CA GLU A 214 -7.28 26.80 3.26
C GLU A 214 -8.73 27.26 3.36
N HIS A 215 -9.68 26.42 2.96
CA HIS A 215 -11.10 26.78 2.88
C HIS A 215 -11.96 26.18 4.01
N SER A 216 -11.43 25.30 4.85
CA SER A 216 -12.19 24.67 5.93
C SER A 216 -11.43 24.60 7.25
N SER A 217 -12.09 25.05 8.32
CA SER A 217 -11.61 24.86 9.71
C SER A 217 -11.98 23.48 10.29
N THR A 218 -12.44 22.56 9.47
CA THR A 218 -12.98 21.27 9.88
C THR A 218 -11.97 20.13 9.77
N ASP A 219 -12.22 19.05 10.50
CA ASP A 219 -11.41 17.85 10.43
C ASP A 219 -11.45 17.21 9.03
N LEU A 220 -10.27 16.92 8.45
CA LEU A 220 -10.15 16.25 7.16
C LEU A 220 -10.58 14.77 7.25
N VAL A 221 -10.26 14.11 8.37
CA VAL A 221 -10.59 12.70 8.58
C VAL A 221 -11.79 12.58 9.51
N THR A 222 -12.93 12.26 8.91
CA THR A 222 -14.20 12.01 9.58
C THR A 222 -14.64 10.55 9.35
N TRP A 223 -15.61 10.06 10.12
CA TRP A 223 -16.15 8.71 9.94
C TRP A 223 -16.74 8.44 8.54
N PRO A 224 -17.43 9.40 7.87
CA PRO A 224 -17.82 9.25 6.46
C PRO A 224 -16.63 9.00 5.52
N VAL A 225 -15.49 9.66 5.71
CA VAL A 225 -14.27 9.44 4.92
C VAL A 225 -13.74 8.02 5.14
N VAL A 226 -13.68 7.57 6.40
CA VAL A 226 -13.30 6.18 6.72
C VAL A 226 -14.25 5.19 6.06
N GLY A 227 -15.56 5.45 6.11
CA GLY A 227 -16.58 4.65 5.44
C GLY A 227 -16.41 4.60 3.92
N ALA A 228 -16.04 5.72 3.29
CA ALA A 228 -15.76 5.78 1.86
C ALA A 228 -14.57 4.89 1.46
N TYR A 229 -13.49 4.89 2.25
CA TYR A 229 -12.33 4.01 2.02
C TYR A 229 -12.69 2.53 2.14
N PHE A 230 -13.47 2.15 3.16
CA PHE A 230 -13.96 0.78 3.30
C PHE A 230 -14.87 0.37 2.13
N SER A 231 -15.79 1.23 1.73
CA SER A 231 -16.70 0.98 0.61
C SER A 231 -15.93 0.80 -0.69
N ALA A 232 -14.95 1.67 -0.96
CA ALA A 232 -14.05 1.54 -2.11
C ALA A 232 -13.26 0.23 -2.08
N ALA A 233 -12.73 -0.17 -0.90
CA ALA A 233 -12.02 -1.43 -0.75
C ALA A 233 -12.91 -2.64 -1.09
N VAL A 234 -14.16 -2.63 -0.61
CA VAL A 234 -15.14 -3.70 -0.90
C VAL A 234 -15.48 -3.74 -2.39
N ILE A 235 -15.71 -2.59 -3.03
CA ILE A 235 -15.99 -2.51 -4.47
C ILE A 235 -14.84 -3.10 -5.28
N VAL A 236 -13.60 -2.66 -5.03
CA VAL A 236 -12.41 -3.17 -5.71
C VAL A 236 -12.23 -4.67 -5.47
N TRP A 237 -12.50 -5.14 -4.26
CA TRP A 237 -12.43 -6.57 -3.94
C TRP A 237 -13.47 -7.39 -4.71
N ILE A 238 -14.72 -6.89 -4.83
CA ILE A 238 -15.78 -7.53 -5.62
C ILE A 238 -15.38 -7.60 -7.09
N VAL A 239 -14.88 -6.49 -7.67
CA VAL A 239 -14.38 -6.46 -9.05
C VAL A 239 -13.27 -7.50 -9.24
N THR A 240 -12.30 -7.55 -8.33
CA THR A 240 -11.21 -8.53 -8.36
C THR A 240 -11.74 -9.96 -8.30
N TRP A 241 -12.75 -10.23 -7.47
CA TRP A 241 -13.36 -11.54 -7.36
C TRP A 241 -14.06 -11.96 -8.66
N PHE A 242 -14.82 -11.06 -9.29
CA PHE A 242 -15.46 -11.32 -10.59
C PHE A 242 -14.42 -11.59 -11.69
N LEU A 243 -13.40 -10.74 -11.81
CA LEU A 243 -12.35 -10.92 -12.80
C LEU A 243 -11.54 -12.20 -12.56
N SER A 244 -11.34 -12.60 -11.32
CA SER A 244 -10.61 -13.84 -10.98
C SER A 244 -11.31 -15.11 -11.46
N ARG A 245 -12.61 -15.04 -11.81
CA ARG A 245 -13.34 -16.16 -12.42
C ARG A 245 -12.92 -16.41 -13.87
N LYS A 246 -12.36 -15.37 -14.54
CA LYS A 246 -11.87 -15.46 -15.93
C LYS A 246 -10.44 -15.98 -16.03
N LEU A 247 -9.77 -16.27 -14.90
CA LEU A 247 -8.43 -16.86 -14.90
C LEU A 247 -8.50 -18.31 -15.34
N ASP A 248 -8.31 -18.55 -16.65
CA ASP A 248 -8.13 -19.87 -17.24
C ASP A 248 -6.73 -19.98 -17.86
N LYS A 249 -6.17 -21.19 -17.87
CA LYS A 249 -4.84 -21.46 -18.45
C LYS A 249 -4.81 -21.14 -19.94
N ASP A 250 -5.83 -21.56 -20.66
CA ASP A 250 -5.92 -21.39 -22.12
C ASP A 250 -5.99 -19.91 -22.52
N TYR A 251 -6.68 -19.10 -21.72
CA TYR A 251 -6.76 -17.66 -21.96
C TYR A 251 -5.43 -16.92 -21.78
N VAL A 252 -4.61 -17.36 -20.82
CA VAL A 252 -3.30 -16.74 -20.56
C VAL A 252 -2.28 -17.16 -21.61
N ILE A 253 -2.24 -18.45 -21.96
CA ILE A 253 -1.30 -18.98 -22.98
C ILE A 253 -1.56 -18.36 -24.35
N SER A 254 -2.81 -18.19 -24.76
CA SER A 254 -3.17 -17.59 -26.07
C SER A 254 -2.76 -16.13 -26.24
N ARG A 255 -2.38 -15.42 -25.15
CA ARG A 255 -1.93 -14.04 -25.17
C ARG A 255 -0.44 -13.84 -24.94
N THR A 256 0.29 -14.91 -24.65
CA THR A 256 1.75 -14.90 -24.48
C THR A 256 2.48 -15.39 -25.74
N ALA A 257 1.79 -16.06 -26.63
CA ALA A 257 2.24 -16.41 -27.97
C ALA A 257 1.95 -15.27 -28.94
#